data_89a263fd21ac3b3049f579b98509e4c5
#
_entry.id   89a263fd21ac3b3049f579b98509e4c5
#
_cell.length_a   1.000
_cell.length_b   1.000
_cell.length_c   1.000
_cell.angle_alpha   90.00
_cell.angle_beta   90.00
_cell.angle_gamma   90.00
#
_symmetry.space_group_name_H-M   'P 1'
#
loop_
_entity.id
_entity.type
_entity.pdbx_description
1 polymer ?
#
loop_
_entity_poly.entity_id
_entity_poly.type
_entity_poly.pdbx_seq_one_letter_code
_entity_poly.pdbx_strand_id
1 'polypeptide(L)'
;MKHPFLIFLLFLCGGFSAVAQPSGNPLVFGENRLTLITPTLFRLEFAHDGKFIDDPTYFAYDRGSLLPASEFRVRELGGNRYEISTSALRIVYEHDGFPFGLHNFAAYYKLNGKEKKFTNRCIFRNNLGGPVETLDRVTGEIPMQDGLLSRDGWYVIDDERSDLLVDGWLCPRDTKSHVQDQYCFVYGN
;
A
#
# COMPACT_ATOMS: atom_id res chain seq x y z
N MET A 1 -30.92 62.61 -22.22
CA MET A 1 -31.29 61.42 -21.43
C MET A 1 -30.14 60.42 -21.56
N LYS A 2 -29.35 60.24 -20.46
CA LYS A 2 -28.17 59.34 -20.43
C LYS A 2 -28.59 58.09 -19.69
N HIS A 3 -28.54 56.91 -20.36
CA HIS A 3 -28.78 55.61 -19.73
C HIS A 3 -27.48 55.10 -19.14
N PRO A 4 -27.45 54.63 -17.86
CA PRO A 4 -26.29 53.94 -17.31
C PRO A 4 -26.33 52.46 -17.71
N PHE A 5 -25.21 52.02 -18.28
CA PHE A 5 -24.98 50.61 -18.61
C PHE A 5 -24.52 49.90 -17.33
N LEU A 6 -25.39 49.01 -16.82
CA LEU A 6 -25.12 48.20 -15.62
C LEU A 6 -24.35 46.93 -16.05
N ILE A 7 -23.04 46.89 -15.75
CA ILE A 7 -22.20 45.71 -15.99
C ILE A 7 -22.45 44.75 -14.82
N PHE A 8 -23.09 43.59 -15.10
CA PHE A 8 -23.28 42.50 -14.15
C PHE A 8 -22.04 41.61 -14.20
N LEU A 9 -21.16 41.72 -13.19
CA LEU A 9 -19.98 40.90 -13.03
C LEU A 9 -20.42 39.57 -12.39
N LEU A 10 -20.57 38.49 -13.20
CA LEU A 10 -20.82 37.16 -12.71
C LEU A 10 -19.53 36.61 -12.08
N PHE A 11 -19.47 36.56 -10.76
CA PHE A 11 -18.46 35.80 -10.02
C PHE A 11 -18.80 34.32 -10.15
N LEU A 12 -18.07 33.60 -11.03
CA LEU A 12 -18.08 32.16 -11.03
C LEU A 12 -17.25 31.68 -9.83
N CYS A 13 -17.90 31.41 -8.69
CA CYS A 13 -17.30 30.65 -7.60
C CYS A 13 -17.11 29.20 -8.09
N GLY A 14 -15.96 28.91 -8.67
CA GLY A 14 -15.50 27.56 -8.86
C GLY A 14 -15.29 26.93 -7.48
N GLY A 15 -16.24 26.07 -7.06
CA GLY A 15 -16.10 25.29 -5.83
C GLY A 15 -14.90 24.34 -6.00
N PHE A 16 -13.76 24.68 -5.40
CA PHE A 16 -12.72 23.71 -5.12
C PHE A 16 -13.30 22.75 -4.07
N SER A 17 -13.69 21.55 -4.49
CA SER A 17 -13.92 20.46 -3.56
C SER A 17 -12.57 20.14 -2.93
N ALA A 18 -12.35 20.63 -1.72
CA ALA A 18 -11.22 20.20 -0.92
C ALA A 18 -11.43 18.70 -0.65
N VAL A 19 -10.64 17.86 -1.28
CA VAL A 19 -10.54 16.45 -0.92
C VAL A 19 -10.07 16.43 0.54
N ALA A 20 -10.89 15.87 1.43
CA ALA A 20 -10.53 15.77 2.84
C ALA A 20 -9.17 15.07 2.96
N GLN A 21 -8.24 15.69 3.71
CA GLN A 21 -6.95 15.05 3.98
C GLN A 21 -7.20 13.72 4.70
N PRO A 22 -6.54 12.63 4.26
CA PRO A 22 -6.64 11.37 4.96
C PRO A 22 -6.08 11.56 6.38
N SER A 23 -6.92 11.31 7.36
CA SER A 23 -6.59 11.43 8.78
C SER A 23 -6.81 10.10 9.47
N GLY A 24 -5.89 9.70 10.32
CA GLY A 24 -5.94 8.43 11.04
C GLY A 24 -5.20 7.30 10.31
N ASN A 25 -5.39 6.10 10.79
CA ASN A 25 -4.84 4.87 10.23
C ASN A 25 -5.96 3.82 10.25
N PRO A 26 -6.36 3.27 9.11
CA PRO A 26 -5.74 3.37 7.77
C PRO A 26 -5.96 4.72 7.06
N LEU A 27 -5.07 5.04 6.11
CA LEU A 27 -5.16 6.18 5.22
C LEU A 27 -5.92 5.78 3.94
N VAL A 28 -7.05 6.43 3.68
CA VAL A 28 -7.91 6.14 2.53
C VAL A 28 -7.84 7.29 1.52
N PHE A 29 -7.61 6.94 0.25
CA PHE A 29 -7.50 7.84 -0.89
C PHE A 29 -8.42 7.29 -2.01
N GLY A 30 -9.73 7.53 -1.89
CA GLY A 30 -10.72 6.94 -2.80
C GLY A 30 -10.66 5.41 -2.79
N GLU A 31 -10.33 4.81 -3.90
CA GLU A 31 -10.21 3.37 -4.11
C GLU A 31 -8.92 2.76 -3.53
N ASN A 32 -8.00 3.59 -3.05
CA ASN A 32 -6.73 3.14 -2.46
C ASN A 32 -6.76 3.23 -0.94
N ARG A 33 -6.26 2.21 -0.27
CA ARG A 33 -6.05 2.20 1.19
C ARG A 33 -4.60 1.82 1.51
N LEU A 34 -3.95 2.63 2.35
CA LEU A 34 -2.65 2.36 2.93
C LEU A 34 -2.81 2.22 4.44
N THR A 35 -2.48 1.05 4.96
CA THR A 35 -2.57 0.74 6.39
C THR A 35 -1.17 0.56 6.96
N LEU A 36 -0.78 1.38 7.93
CA LEU A 36 0.47 1.23 8.67
C LEU A 36 0.25 0.25 9.83
N ILE A 37 1.00 -0.85 9.87
CA ILE A 37 0.87 -1.90 10.88
C ILE A 37 1.97 -1.75 11.93
N THR A 38 3.22 -1.58 11.47
CA THR A 38 4.38 -1.25 12.31
C THR A 38 5.19 -0.14 11.63
N PRO A 39 6.22 0.43 12.26
CA PRO A 39 7.10 1.37 11.59
C PRO A 39 7.77 0.85 10.31
N THR A 40 7.83 -0.48 10.14
CA THR A 40 8.50 -1.16 9.02
C THR A 40 7.56 -2.00 8.15
N LEU A 41 6.29 -2.16 8.53
CA LEU A 41 5.30 -2.99 7.85
C LEU A 41 4.05 -2.18 7.53
N PHE A 42 3.62 -2.22 6.28
CA PHE A 42 2.39 -1.59 5.83
C PHE A 42 1.67 -2.45 4.78
N ARG A 43 0.37 -2.23 4.64
CA ARG A 43 -0.51 -2.91 3.69
C ARG A 43 -0.98 -1.91 2.64
N LEU A 44 -1.01 -2.32 1.38
CA LEU A 44 -1.52 -1.59 0.23
C LEU A 44 -2.71 -2.32 -0.35
N GLU A 45 -3.82 -1.63 -0.53
CA GLU A 45 -5.05 -2.19 -1.07
C GLU A 45 -5.64 -1.29 -2.14
N PHE A 46 -6.27 -1.89 -3.13
CA PHE A 46 -7.07 -1.20 -4.11
C PHE A 46 -8.39 -1.94 -4.34
N ALA A 47 -9.50 -1.23 -4.23
CA ALA A 47 -10.85 -1.74 -4.46
C ALA A 47 -11.61 -0.80 -5.38
N HIS A 48 -12.06 -1.27 -6.55
CA HIS A 48 -12.77 -0.46 -7.55
C HIS A 48 -14.05 0.21 -7.02
N ASP A 49 -14.69 -0.39 -6.03
CA ASP A 49 -15.90 0.13 -5.41
C ASP A 49 -15.62 0.86 -4.07
N GLY A 50 -14.36 1.03 -3.71
CA GLY A 50 -13.93 1.64 -2.46
C GLY A 50 -14.26 0.82 -1.20
N LYS A 51 -14.70 -0.45 -1.36
CA LYS A 51 -15.00 -1.34 -0.25
C LYS A 51 -13.83 -2.28 0.01
N PHE A 52 -13.15 -2.04 1.09
CA PHE A 52 -11.98 -2.82 1.50
C PHE A 52 -12.40 -4.03 2.34
N ILE A 53 -11.62 -5.11 2.23
CA ILE A 53 -11.88 -6.36 2.92
C ILE A 53 -11.03 -6.39 4.20
N ASP A 54 -11.70 -6.44 5.35
CA ASP A 54 -11.07 -6.49 6.66
C ASP A 54 -11.12 -7.88 7.31
N ASP A 55 -11.83 -8.84 6.70
CA ASP A 55 -11.81 -10.22 7.14
C ASP A 55 -10.39 -10.78 7.08
N PRO A 56 -9.98 -11.59 8.08
CA PRO A 56 -8.67 -12.22 8.09
C PRO A 56 -8.50 -13.19 6.91
N THR A 57 -7.24 -13.41 6.53
CA THR A 57 -6.85 -14.49 5.63
C THR A 57 -6.00 -15.49 6.40
N TYR A 58 -5.71 -16.63 5.79
CA TYR A 58 -4.81 -17.60 6.40
C TYR A 58 -3.39 -17.02 6.59
N PHE A 59 -2.98 -16.09 5.74
CA PHE A 59 -1.71 -15.38 5.85
C PHE A 59 -1.76 -14.25 6.88
N ALA A 60 -2.82 -13.42 6.87
CA ALA A 60 -2.97 -12.26 7.72
C ALA A 60 -4.16 -12.44 8.67
N TYR A 61 -3.93 -13.16 9.76
CA TYR A 61 -4.98 -13.50 10.73
C TYR A 61 -5.43 -12.28 11.56
N ASP A 62 -4.49 -11.45 12.02
CA ASP A 62 -4.78 -10.22 12.75
C ASP A 62 -4.63 -9.00 11.82
N ARG A 63 -5.78 -8.47 11.37
CA ARG A 63 -5.85 -7.24 10.57
C ARG A 63 -6.23 -6.01 11.38
N GLY A 64 -6.44 -6.17 12.69
CA GLY A 64 -6.82 -5.09 13.62
C GLY A 64 -5.65 -4.31 14.20
N SER A 65 -4.43 -4.85 14.16
CA SER A 65 -3.25 -4.20 14.69
C SER A 65 -2.80 -3.05 13.79
N LEU A 66 -2.87 -1.82 14.32
CA LEU A 66 -2.55 -0.59 13.59
C LEU A 66 -1.47 0.21 14.33
N LEU A 67 -0.56 0.80 13.56
CA LEU A 67 0.41 1.76 14.10
C LEU A 67 -0.32 2.98 14.66
N PRO A 68 -0.06 3.39 15.92
CA PRO A 68 -0.68 4.57 16.51
C PRO A 68 -0.40 5.84 15.70
N ALA A 69 -1.37 6.76 15.65
CA ALA A 69 -1.24 8.01 14.90
C ALA A 69 -0.08 8.91 15.38
N SER A 70 0.39 8.73 16.61
CA SER A 70 1.58 9.43 17.15
C SER A 70 2.91 8.95 16.58
N GLU A 71 2.93 7.77 15.92
CA GLU A 71 4.16 7.14 15.42
C GLU A 71 4.38 7.34 13.91
N PHE A 72 3.49 8.06 13.24
CA PHE A 72 3.68 8.43 11.85
C PHE A 72 3.23 9.87 11.59
N ARG A 73 3.61 10.39 10.42
CA ARG A 73 3.20 11.70 9.94
C ARG A 73 2.76 11.61 8.49
N VAL A 74 1.71 12.34 8.15
CA VAL A 74 1.24 12.52 6.77
C VAL A 74 1.45 13.97 6.38
N ARG A 75 2.08 14.21 5.24
CA ARG A 75 2.29 15.52 4.66
C ARG A 75 1.79 15.53 3.22
N GLU A 76 0.91 16.45 2.90
CA GLU A 76 0.50 16.70 1.53
C GLU A 76 1.58 17.54 0.81
N LEU A 77 1.97 17.08 -0.37
CA LEU A 77 2.98 17.72 -1.21
C LEU A 77 2.36 18.57 -2.34
N GLY A 78 1.02 18.59 -2.44
CA GLY A 78 0.25 19.20 -3.52
C GLY A 78 0.00 18.23 -4.68
N GLY A 79 -1.04 18.48 -5.49
CA GLY A 79 -1.39 17.66 -6.66
C GLY A 79 -1.75 16.22 -6.32
N ASN A 80 -2.49 15.97 -5.25
CA ASN A 80 -2.87 14.64 -4.75
C ASN A 80 -1.66 13.75 -4.37
N ARG A 81 -0.52 14.37 -4.09
CA ARG A 81 0.71 13.69 -3.71
C ARG A 81 0.95 13.79 -2.21
N TYR A 82 1.28 12.69 -1.58
CA TYR A 82 1.42 12.55 -0.13
C TYR A 82 2.76 11.95 0.24
N GLU A 83 3.30 12.40 1.36
CA GLU A 83 4.44 11.77 2.01
C GLU A 83 3.99 11.25 3.37
N ILE A 84 4.17 9.97 3.61
CA ILE A 84 3.87 9.28 4.86
C ILE A 84 5.19 8.83 5.45
N SER A 85 5.46 9.21 6.69
CA SER A 85 6.74 8.93 7.37
C SER A 85 6.51 8.24 8.70
N THR A 86 7.24 7.15 8.93
CA THR A 86 7.41 6.49 10.23
C THR A 86 8.85 6.70 10.73
N SER A 87 9.24 6.07 11.82
CA SER A 87 10.64 6.07 12.27
C SER A 87 11.59 5.31 11.32
N ALA A 88 11.08 4.40 10.49
CA ALA A 88 11.88 3.53 9.63
C ALA A 88 11.64 3.74 8.13
N LEU A 89 10.50 4.29 7.73
CA LEU A 89 10.05 4.42 6.35
C LEU A 89 9.68 5.84 5.99
N ARG A 90 9.87 6.18 4.72
CA ARG A 90 9.30 7.34 4.07
C ARG A 90 8.62 6.88 2.77
N ILE A 91 7.30 6.94 2.74
CA ILE A 91 6.48 6.55 1.60
C ILE A 91 6.07 7.80 0.86
N VAL A 92 6.20 7.79 -0.47
CA VAL A 92 5.65 8.82 -1.36
C VAL A 92 4.61 8.16 -2.25
N TYR A 93 3.41 8.71 -2.22
CA TYR A 93 2.27 8.23 -2.99
C TYR A 93 1.58 9.39 -3.71
N GLU A 94 1.20 9.18 -4.96
CA GLU A 94 0.39 10.09 -5.76
C GLU A 94 -0.93 9.40 -6.10
N HIS A 95 -2.05 9.94 -5.59
CA HIS A 95 -3.37 9.40 -5.87
C HIS A 95 -3.82 9.80 -7.28
N ASP A 96 -3.86 8.84 -8.18
CA ASP A 96 -4.19 8.99 -9.60
C ASP A 96 -5.38 8.11 -10.03
N GLY A 97 -6.06 7.46 -9.07
CA GLY A 97 -7.20 6.56 -9.31
C GLY A 97 -6.81 5.16 -9.80
N PHE A 98 -5.51 4.82 -9.81
CA PHE A 98 -5.03 3.48 -10.16
C PHE A 98 -4.48 2.74 -8.93
N PRO A 99 -4.35 1.40 -8.99
CA PRO A 99 -3.67 0.63 -7.96
C PRO A 99 -2.26 1.15 -7.69
N PHE A 100 -1.75 0.94 -6.47
CA PHE A 100 -0.37 1.26 -6.15
C PHE A 100 0.59 0.55 -7.11
N GLY A 101 1.51 1.28 -7.69
CA GLY A 101 2.43 0.75 -8.70
C GLY A 101 3.67 1.61 -8.91
N LEU A 102 4.46 1.26 -9.92
CA LEU A 102 5.75 1.90 -10.23
C LEU A 102 5.67 3.41 -10.47
N HIS A 103 4.54 3.90 -10.98
CA HIS A 103 4.37 5.28 -11.41
C HIS A 103 3.87 6.20 -10.29
N ASN A 104 3.13 5.65 -9.32
CA ASN A 104 2.46 6.44 -8.30
C ASN A 104 2.90 6.14 -6.86
N PHE A 105 3.74 5.11 -6.65
CA PHE A 105 4.15 4.66 -5.31
C PHE A 105 5.66 4.41 -5.22
N ALA A 106 6.26 4.86 -4.10
CA ALA A 106 7.63 4.52 -3.73
C ALA A 106 7.81 4.53 -2.20
N ALA A 107 8.50 3.53 -1.68
CA ALA A 107 8.92 3.48 -0.29
C ALA A 107 10.45 3.60 -0.19
N TYR A 108 10.90 4.42 0.75
CA TYR A 108 12.31 4.69 1.05
C TYR A 108 12.62 4.20 2.47
N TYR A 109 13.77 3.57 2.63
CA TYR A 109 14.25 3.00 3.89
C TYR A 109 15.77 3.06 3.96
N LYS A 110 16.36 2.80 5.10
CA LYS A 110 17.82 2.72 5.25
C LYS A 110 18.26 1.26 5.30
N LEU A 111 19.33 0.95 4.59
CA LEU A 111 20.02 -0.33 4.65
C LEU A 111 21.52 -0.07 4.76
N ASN A 112 22.14 -0.53 5.85
CA ASN A 112 23.55 -0.26 6.14
C ASN A 112 23.91 1.24 6.08
N GLY A 113 23.05 2.10 6.66
CA GLY A 113 23.20 3.54 6.68
C GLY A 113 22.95 4.28 5.37
N LYS A 114 22.60 3.59 4.28
CA LYS A 114 22.32 4.18 2.96
C LYS A 114 20.82 4.17 2.68
N GLU A 115 20.29 5.29 2.17
CA GLU A 115 18.90 5.32 1.70
C GLU A 115 18.74 4.42 0.47
N LYS A 116 17.72 3.59 0.51
CA LYS A 116 17.29 2.69 -0.57
C LYS A 116 15.85 2.98 -0.92
N LYS A 117 15.44 2.59 -2.13
CA LYS A 117 14.08 2.76 -2.64
C LYS A 117 13.58 1.43 -3.15
N PHE A 118 12.31 1.10 -2.86
CA PHE A 118 11.59 0.04 -3.55
C PHE A 118 10.18 0.50 -3.93
N THR A 119 9.54 -0.27 -4.80
CA THR A 119 8.14 -0.15 -5.15
C THR A 119 7.47 -1.51 -4.94
N ASN A 120 6.16 -1.54 -4.83
CA ASN A 120 5.41 -2.78 -4.60
C ASN A 120 5.42 -3.78 -5.78
N ARG A 121 6.07 -3.45 -6.89
CA ARG A 121 6.21 -4.32 -8.07
C ARG A 121 7.66 -4.54 -8.50
N CYS A 122 8.58 -4.52 -7.56
CA CYS A 122 9.98 -4.80 -7.87
C CYS A 122 10.23 -6.31 -8.05
N ILE A 123 11.13 -6.62 -8.98
CA ILE A 123 11.66 -7.98 -9.16
C ILE A 123 12.74 -8.20 -8.09
N PHE A 124 12.59 -9.25 -7.29
CA PHE A 124 13.56 -9.65 -6.28
C PHE A 124 14.79 -10.26 -6.95
N ARG A 125 15.93 -9.55 -6.92
CA ARG A 125 17.18 -10.04 -7.54
C ARG A 125 18.11 -10.73 -6.55
N ASN A 126 18.01 -10.37 -5.27
CA ASN A 126 18.91 -10.83 -4.22
C ASN A 126 18.18 -11.65 -3.16
N ASN A 127 17.14 -12.39 -3.58
CA ASN A 127 16.40 -13.29 -2.71
C ASN A 127 17.32 -14.40 -2.19
N LEU A 128 17.20 -14.74 -0.92
CA LEU A 128 18.04 -15.76 -0.28
C LEU A 128 17.52 -17.18 -0.47
N GLY A 129 16.40 -17.30 -1.16
CA GLY A 129 15.69 -18.58 -1.33
C GLY A 129 14.83 -18.95 -0.15
N GLY A 130 13.87 -19.81 -0.40
CA GLY A 130 12.91 -20.32 0.57
C GLY A 130 12.80 -21.83 0.54
N PRO A 131 11.86 -22.39 1.31
CA PRO A 131 11.61 -23.82 1.33
C PRO A 131 11.11 -24.31 -0.04
N VAL A 132 11.41 -25.53 -0.35
CA VAL A 132 10.78 -26.29 -1.43
C VAL A 132 9.58 -27.06 -0.85
N GLU A 133 8.54 -27.26 -1.66
CA GLU A 133 7.31 -27.90 -1.20
C GLU A 133 7.55 -29.35 -0.73
N THR A 134 8.35 -30.10 -1.48
CA THR A 134 8.70 -31.48 -1.13
C THR A 134 10.02 -31.90 -1.78
N LEU A 135 10.76 -32.77 -1.10
CA LEU A 135 11.93 -33.47 -1.64
C LEU A 135 11.60 -34.90 -2.07
N ASP A 136 10.35 -35.33 -1.93
CA ASP A 136 9.91 -36.67 -2.28
C ASP A 136 10.08 -36.95 -3.77
N ARG A 137 10.73 -38.05 -4.11
CA ARG A 137 11.01 -38.49 -5.49
C ARG A 137 11.86 -37.55 -6.31
N VAL A 138 12.61 -36.68 -5.67
CA VAL A 138 13.55 -35.80 -6.35
C VAL A 138 14.93 -36.43 -6.34
N THR A 139 15.56 -36.44 -7.52
CA THR A 139 16.95 -36.84 -7.69
C THR A 139 17.74 -35.65 -8.20
N GLY A 140 18.79 -35.26 -7.48
CA GLY A 140 19.67 -34.14 -7.87
C GLY A 140 19.31 -32.82 -7.19
N GLU A 141 19.80 -31.74 -7.77
CA GLU A 141 19.65 -30.37 -7.26
C GLU A 141 18.27 -29.80 -7.62
N ILE A 142 17.60 -29.17 -6.64
CA ILE A 142 16.32 -28.50 -6.84
C ILE A 142 16.55 -27.01 -6.72
N PRO A 143 16.06 -26.19 -7.67
CA PRO A 143 16.08 -24.75 -7.52
C PRO A 143 15.17 -24.33 -6.35
N MET A 144 15.69 -23.53 -5.43
CA MET A 144 14.91 -22.97 -4.33
C MET A 144 13.94 -21.93 -4.88
N GLN A 145 12.74 -21.90 -4.32
CA GLN A 145 11.76 -20.84 -4.57
C GLN A 145 12.20 -19.54 -3.86
N ASP A 146 11.58 -18.41 -4.20
CA ASP A 146 11.79 -17.17 -3.49
C ASP A 146 11.26 -17.29 -2.05
N GLY A 147 12.11 -16.92 -1.10
CA GLY A 147 11.77 -16.85 0.31
C GLY A 147 11.42 -15.43 0.72
N LEU A 148 11.07 -15.24 1.99
CA LEU A 148 10.71 -13.94 2.55
C LEU A 148 11.89 -13.00 2.76
N LEU A 149 13.13 -13.49 2.64
CA LEU A 149 14.33 -12.71 2.92
C LEU A 149 15.13 -12.46 1.64
N SER A 150 15.61 -11.24 1.49
CA SER A 150 16.54 -10.81 0.46
C SER A 150 17.66 -9.97 1.06
N ARG A 151 18.80 -9.90 0.36
CA ARG A 151 19.90 -8.99 0.72
C ARG A 151 19.57 -7.52 0.46
N ASP A 152 18.44 -7.26 -0.18
CA ASP A 152 17.94 -5.90 -0.41
C ASP A 152 17.21 -5.32 0.81
N GLY A 153 16.91 -6.14 1.82
CA GLY A 153 16.33 -5.72 3.10
C GLY A 153 14.85 -5.34 3.04
N TRP A 154 14.11 -5.80 2.05
CA TRP A 154 12.66 -5.61 1.92
C TRP A 154 12.00 -6.78 1.20
N TYR A 155 10.69 -6.92 1.37
CA TYR A 155 9.87 -7.88 0.65
C TYR A 155 8.43 -7.40 0.51
N VAL A 156 7.72 -7.96 -0.47
CA VAL A 156 6.28 -7.75 -0.69
C VAL A 156 5.61 -9.12 -0.76
N ILE A 157 4.57 -9.31 0.05
CA ILE A 157 3.71 -10.48 0.00
C ILE A 157 2.40 -10.07 -0.64
N ASP A 158 1.97 -10.83 -1.64
CA ASP A 158 0.71 -10.65 -2.31
C ASP A 158 -0.34 -11.57 -1.66
N ASP A 159 -1.36 -10.94 -1.07
CA ASP A 159 -2.46 -11.61 -0.38
C ASP A 159 -3.80 -11.48 -1.15
N GLU A 160 -3.75 -10.92 -2.37
CA GLU A 160 -4.96 -10.58 -3.15
C GLU A 160 -5.84 -11.79 -3.49
N ARG A 161 -5.23 -12.99 -3.56
CA ARG A 161 -5.90 -14.25 -3.93
C ARG A 161 -6.13 -15.20 -2.78
N SER A 162 -5.70 -14.84 -1.58
CA SER A 162 -5.93 -15.68 -0.41
C SER A 162 -7.41 -15.72 -0.06
N ASP A 163 -7.92 -16.89 0.25
CA ASP A 163 -9.26 -17.06 0.78
C ASP A 163 -9.40 -16.34 2.12
N LEU A 164 -10.61 -15.86 2.39
CA LEU A 164 -10.95 -15.22 3.65
C LEU A 164 -11.28 -16.25 4.72
N LEU A 165 -10.92 -15.96 5.95
CA LEU A 165 -11.30 -16.78 7.10
C LEU A 165 -12.51 -16.15 7.80
N VAL A 166 -13.71 -16.65 7.49
CA VAL A 166 -14.97 -16.16 8.03
C VAL A 166 -15.59 -17.25 8.91
N ASP A 167 -15.81 -16.94 10.19
CA ASP A 167 -16.39 -17.87 11.18
C ASP A 167 -15.68 -19.25 11.23
N GLY A 168 -14.37 -19.26 11.00
CA GLY A 168 -13.56 -20.48 10.98
C GLY A 168 -13.59 -21.26 9.67
N TRP A 169 -14.24 -20.73 8.62
CA TRP A 169 -14.30 -21.34 7.30
C TRP A 169 -13.51 -20.52 6.28
N LEU A 170 -12.91 -21.23 5.31
CA LEU A 170 -12.29 -20.57 4.15
C LEU A 170 -13.38 -20.22 3.14
N CYS A 171 -13.51 -18.94 2.87
CA CYS A 171 -14.47 -18.38 1.94
C CYS A 171 -13.74 -17.71 0.77
N PRO A 172 -14.20 -17.90 -0.48
CA PRO A 172 -13.61 -17.23 -1.62
C PRO A 172 -13.68 -15.72 -1.49
N ARG A 173 -12.60 -15.03 -1.87
CA ARG A 173 -12.53 -13.58 -1.93
C ARG A 173 -13.15 -13.05 -3.23
N ASP A 174 -13.82 -11.89 -3.17
CA ASP A 174 -14.18 -11.14 -4.37
C ASP A 174 -12.93 -10.46 -4.97
N THR A 175 -12.32 -11.10 -5.94
CA THR A 175 -11.15 -10.58 -6.67
C THR A 175 -11.52 -9.67 -7.85
N LYS A 176 -12.81 -9.43 -8.12
CA LYS A 176 -13.24 -8.54 -9.19
C LYS A 176 -13.23 -7.08 -8.75
N SER A 177 -13.75 -6.81 -7.55
CA SER A 177 -13.75 -5.47 -6.98
C SER A 177 -12.45 -5.17 -6.25
N HIS A 178 -11.93 -6.12 -5.48
CA HIS A 178 -10.71 -6.00 -4.67
C HIS A 178 -9.53 -6.64 -5.39
N VAL A 179 -8.77 -5.83 -6.13
CA VAL A 179 -7.74 -6.30 -7.08
C VAL A 179 -6.30 -6.11 -6.61
N GLN A 180 -6.08 -5.55 -5.42
CA GLN A 180 -4.76 -5.44 -4.81
C GLN A 180 -4.88 -5.58 -3.29
N ASP A 181 -4.06 -6.44 -2.71
CA ASP A 181 -3.89 -6.61 -1.28
C ASP A 181 -2.45 -7.10 -1.01
N GLN A 182 -1.57 -6.18 -0.66
CA GLN A 182 -0.14 -6.44 -0.56
C GLN A 182 0.42 -5.98 0.78
N TYR A 183 1.22 -6.83 1.41
CA TYR A 183 1.97 -6.51 2.61
C TYR A 183 3.41 -6.21 2.23
N CYS A 184 3.85 -4.99 2.51
CA CYS A 184 5.20 -4.51 2.23
C CYS A 184 5.95 -4.32 3.54
N PHE A 185 7.14 -4.87 3.65
CA PHE A 185 7.94 -4.70 4.86
C PHE A 185 9.42 -4.56 4.56
N VAL A 186 10.12 -3.88 5.46
CA VAL A 186 11.56 -3.69 5.42
C VAL A 186 12.21 -4.28 6.66
N TYR A 187 13.43 -4.78 6.50
CA TYR A 187 14.24 -5.38 7.55
C TYR A 187 15.72 -5.17 7.23
N GLY A 188 16.59 -5.39 8.18
CA GLY A 188 18.03 -5.29 7.95
C GLY A 188 18.54 -3.86 7.99
N ASN A 189 18.48 -3.26 9.18
CA ASN A 189 19.19 -2.02 9.50
C ASN A 189 20.69 -2.26 9.71
#